data_e6039d844f35aade2831b34ef856f854
#
_entry.id   e6039d844f35aade2831b34ef856f854
#
_cell.length_a   1.000
_cell.length_b   1.000
_cell.length_c   1.000
_cell.angle_alpha   90.00
_cell.angle_beta   90.00
_cell.angle_gamma   90.00
#
_symmetry.space_group_name_H-M   'P 1'
#
loop_
_entity.id
_entity.type
_entity.pdbx_description
1 polymer ?
#
loop_
_entity_poly.entity_id
_entity_poly.type
_entity_poly.pdbx_seq_one_letter_code
_entity_poly.pdbx_strand_id
1 'polypeptide(L)'
;MSPYPHHEEPAKEAVITLIGIGNAGVNITDRLAMRAALPIRTIALNSDQQSLTASVASKKLVLGPMTTHGLGAGGDPERAIDAAKESLGELQEAVSGSDVVILCAGLGGGTGSAVTPLLAKMAKEKGALVVGVVTSPFQFEGRRRSQQAAESLAELARHVDALIHFENDRMAELVEPRADVSETFAACDGLLFQAIGGIVRMLGNPGPLPIAVNDLLSVLRAGAGGCLFGCGESEGGNRAHESLEQAL
;
A
#
# COMPACT_ATOMS: atom_id res chain seq x y z
N MET A 1 -0.75 -3.20 48.75
CA MET A 1 0.59 -3.39 48.17
C MET A 1 0.51 -4.58 47.22
N SER A 2 0.52 -4.35 45.91
CA SER A 2 0.49 -5.40 44.89
C SER A 2 1.89 -6.04 44.81
N PRO A 3 2.03 -7.37 44.81
CA PRO A 3 3.31 -8.04 44.86
C PRO A 3 3.98 -8.25 43.49
N TYR A 4 3.46 -7.66 42.43
CA TYR A 4 4.05 -7.77 41.09
C TYR A 4 4.57 -6.41 40.63
N PRO A 5 5.89 -6.22 40.48
CA PRO A 5 6.42 -5.08 39.78
C PRO A 5 6.09 -5.25 38.29
N HIS A 6 5.09 -4.52 37.81
CA HIS A 6 4.90 -4.32 36.37
C HIS A 6 6.06 -3.44 35.88
N HIS A 7 7.17 -4.02 35.51
CA HIS A 7 8.10 -3.41 34.58
C HIS A 7 7.43 -3.52 33.19
N GLU A 8 6.51 -2.59 32.91
CA GLU A 8 6.11 -2.33 31.53
C GLU A 8 7.33 -1.70 30.85
N GLU A 9 8.13 -2.53 30.17
CA GLU A 9 9.00 -1.99 29.14
C GLU A 9 8.09 -1.25 28.16
N PRO A 10 8.43 0.00 27.78
CA PRO A 10 7.63 0.73 26.82
C PRO A 10 7.49 -0.14 25.56
N ALA A 11 6.27 -0.44 25.17
CA ALA A 11 6.00 -1.23 23.99
C ALA A 11 6.76 -0.59 22.81
N LYS A 12 7.66 -1.35 22.18
CA LYS A 12 8.42 -0.89 21.03
C LYS A 12 7.44 -0.46 19.95
N GLU A 13 7.49 0.80 19.54
CA GLU A 13 6.66 1.30 18.45
C GLU A 13 6.96 0.51 17.17
N ALA A 14 5.90 0.05 16.50
CA ALA A 14 6.02 -0.71 15.26
C ALA A 14 6.59 0.18 14.14
N VAL A 15 7.62 -0.30 13.48
CA VAL A 15 8.21 0.37 12.31
C VAL A 15 7.37 0.07 11.09
N ILE A 16 6.55 1.04 10.66
CA ILE A 16 5.69 0.94 9.48
C ILE A 16 6.38 1.59 8.29
N THR A 17 6.48 0.86 7.19
CA THR A 17 7.02 1.37 5.92
C THR A 17 5.96 1.30 4.83
N LEU A 18 5.65 2.42 4.22
CA LEU A 18 4.81 2.54 3.04
C LEU A 18 5.69 2.65 1.80
N ILE A 19 5.51 1.74 0.85
CA ILE A 19 6.27 1.73 -0.41
C ILE A 19 5.31 1.95 -1.57
N GLY A 20 5.42 3.11 -2.22
CA GLY A 20 4.70 3.42 -3.47
C GLY A 20 5.48 2.92 -4.68
N ILE A 21 4.87 2.08 -5.51
CA ILE A 21 5.51 1.38 -6.60
C ILE A 21 4.89 1.79 -7.94
N GLY A 22 5.72 2.30 -8.85
CA GLY A 22 5.28 2.84 -10.14
C GLY A 22 4.52 4.17 -9.97
N ASN A 23 4.06 4.76 -11.08
CA ASN A 23 3.49 6.12 -11.06
C ASN A 23 2.28 6.24 -10.10
N ALA A 24 1.33 5.32 -10.17
CA ALA A 24 0.13 5.39 -9.32
C ALA A 24 0.50 5.22 -7.83
N GLY A 25 1.32 4.22 -7.50
CA GLY A 25 1.75 3.99 -6.12
C GLY A 25 2.55 5.16 -5.53
N VAL A 26 3.43 5.76 -6.32
CA VAL A 26 4.19 6.96 -5.91
C VAL A 26 3.25 8.13 -5.64
N ASN A 27 2.29 8.40 -6.52
CA ASN A 27 1.32 9.49 -6.34
C ASN A 27 0.49 9.33 -5.06
N ILE A 28 0.04 8.12 -4.75
CA ILE A 28 -0.72 7.83 -3.52
C ILE A 28 0.16 8.02 -2.29
N THR A 29 1.40 7.52 -2.33
CA THR A 29 2.36 7.69 -1.23
C THR A 29 2.67 9.16 -0.96
N ASP A 30 2.86 9.97 -2.01
CA ASP A 30 3.10 11.40 -1.89
C ASP A 30 1.91 12.14 -1.29
N ARG A 31 0.69 11.81 -1.70
CA ARG A 31 -0.52 12.40 -1.13
C ARG A 31 -0.68 12.06 0.35
N LEU A 32 -0.34 10.83 0.74
CA LEU A 32 -0.30 10.42 2.15
C LEU A 32 0.74 11.21 2.94
N ALA A 33 1.95 11.32 2.41
CA ALA A 33 3.04 12.06 3.06
C ALA A 33 2.71 13.54 3.25
N MET A 34 1.98 14.16 2.30
CA MET A 34 1.58 15.57 2.38
C MET A 34 0.42 15.82 3.35
N ARG A 35 -0.52 14.88 3.50
CA ARG A 35 -1.76 15.10 4.27
C ARG A 35 -1.72 14.62 5.71
N ALA A 36 -0.86 13.67 6.03
CA ALA A 36 -0.82 13.06 7.33
C ALA A 36 0.60 13.14 7.91
N ALA A 37 0.73 13.76 9.09
CA ALA A 37 1.91 13.59 9.94
C ALA A 37 1.89 12.17 10.56
N LEU A 38 1.94 11.14 9.71
CA LEU A 38 1.97 9.75 10.15
C LEU A 38 3.41 9.37 10.49
N PRO A 39 3.66 8.67 11.61
CA PRO A 39 4.99 8.21 11.99
C PRO A 39 5.39 6.98 11.17
N ILE A 40 5.49 7.16 9.85
CA ILE A 40 5.81 6.07 8.89
C ILE A 40 6.99 6.45 8.01
N ARG A 41 7.74 5.46 7.59
CA ARG A 41 8.74 5.63 6.54
C ARG A 41 8.04 5.54 5.18
N THR A 42 8.28 6.50 4.32
CA THR A 42 7.72 6.52 2.96
C THR A 42 8.84 6.29 1.93
N ILE A 43 8.62 5.35 1.02
CA ILE A 43 9.56 5.05 -0.06
C ILE A 43 8.82 5.14 -1.39
N ALA A 44 9.31 5.96 -2.29
CA ALA A 44 8.85 6.01 -3.68
C ALA A 44 9.81 5.20 -4.56
N LEU A 45 9.27 4.27 -5.34
CA LEU A 45 10.01 3.32 -6.14
C LEU A 45 9.46 3.30 -7.56
N ASN A 46 10.30 3.61 -8.54
CA ASN A 46 9.90 3.60 -9.94
C ASN A 46 11.11 3.35 -10.85
N SER A 47 10.84 2.84 -12.05
CA SER A 47 11.80 2.78 -13.15
C SER A 47 11.86 4.08 -13.97
N ASP A 48 10.89 4.98 -13.77
CA ASP A 48 10.84 6.33 -14.35
C ASP A 48 11.41 7.34 -13.34
N GLN A 49 12.59 7.88 -13.67
CA GLN A 49 13.27 8.86 -12.82
C GLN A 49 12.52 10.19 -12.72
N GLN A 50 11.85 10.60 -13.81
CA GLN A 50 11.13 11.87 -13.83
C GLN A 50 10.00 11.89 -12.81
N SER A 51 9.23 10.80 -12.69
CA SER A 51 8.16 10.69 -11.71
C SER A 51 8.68 10.73 -10.27
N LEU A 52 9.86 10.19 -10.00
CA LEU A 52 10.49 10.23 -8.68
C LEU A 52 11.05 11.61 -8.31
N THR A 53 11.41 12.43 -9.29
CA THR A 53 11.96 13.77 -9.03
C THR A 53 10.94 14.63 -8.26
N ALA A 54 9.66 14.56 -8.64
CA ALA A 54 8.58 15.31 -8.02
C ALA A 54 8.07 14.71 -6.69
N SER A 55 8.42 13.47 -6.38
CA SER A 55 7.96 12.79 -5.17
C SER A 55 8.48 13.46 -3.90
N VAL A 56 7.66 13.46 -2.85
CA VAL A 56 7.98 13.96 -1.49
C VAL A 56 8.30 12.84 -0.49
N ALA A 57 8.35 11.59 -0.97
CA ALA A 57 8.70 10.44 -0.13
C ALA A 57 10.08 10.62 0.53
N SER A 58 10.24 10.09 1.74
CA SER A 58 11.48 10.22 2.53
C SER A 58 12.68 9.49 1.87
N LYS A 59 12.43 8.42 1.11
CA LYS A 59 13.43 7.74 0.29
C LYS A 59 12.88 7.52 -1.12
N LYS A 60 13.74 7.71 -2.12
CA LYS A 60 13.41 7.52 -3.54
C LYS A 60 14.36 6.50 -4.14
N LEU A 61 13.83 5.50 -4.85
CA LEU A 61 14.61 4.45 -5.49
C LEU A 61 14.29 4.38 -6.98
N VAL A 62 15.30 4.62 -7.81
CA VAL A 62 15.22 4.42 -9.26
C VAL A 62 15.59 2.98 -9.57
N LEU A 63 14.66 2.24 -10.17
CA LEU A 63 14.88 0.84 -10.53
C LEU A 63 15.62 0.71 -11.85
N GLY A 64 16.67 -0.09 -11.85
CA GLY A 64 17.41 -0.50 -13.03
C GLY A 64 17.85 0.67 -13.88
N PRO A 65 18.67 1.61 -13.36
CA PRO A 65 19.11 2.78 -14.13
C PRO A 65 19.85 2.40 -15.42
N MET A 66 20.54 1.26 -15.46
CA MET A 66 21.19 0.78 -16.69
C MET A 66 20.19 0.10 -17.64
N THR A 67 19.20 -0.63 -17.10
CA THR A 67 18.19 -1.33 -17.89
C THR A 67 17.16 -0.37 -18.49
N THR A 68 16.72 0.63 -17.72
CA THR A 68 15.63 1.54 -18.12
C THR A 68 16.09 2.90 -18.58
N HIS A 69 17.33 3.27 -18.28
CA HIS A 69 17.89 4.61 -18.50
C HIS A 69 17.03 5.72 -17.85
N GLY A 70 16.29 5.38 -16.80
CA GLY A 70 15.37 6.29 -16.11
C GLY A 70 14.11 6.66 -16.91
N LEU A 71 13.86 5.98 -18.04
CA LEU A 71 12.71 6.24 -18.92
C LEU A 71 11.50 5.35 -18.63
N GLY A 72 11.56 4.56 -17.56
CA GLY A 72 10.50 3.62 -17.19
C GLY A 72 10.55 2.29 -17.94
N ALA A 73 9.73 1.35 -17.52
CA ALA A 73 9.60 0.02 -18.13
C ALA A 73 8.71 0.00 -19.38
N GLY A 74 8.06 1.13 -19.75
CA GLY A 74 7.22 1.21 -20.96
C GLY A 74 5.98 0.28 -20.93
N GLY A 75 5.48 -0.07 -19.75
CA GLY A 75 4.36 -1.01 -19.60
C GLY A 75 4.76 -2.48 -19.74
N ASP A 76 6.04 -2.78 -19.90
CA ASP A 76 6.59 -4.12 -20.05
C ASP A 76 7.00 -4.71 -18.68
N PRO A 77 6.35 -5.81 -18.23
CA PRO A 77 6.69 -6.45 -16.95
C PRO A 77 8.06 -7.11 -16.96
N GLU A 78 8.50 -7.70 -18.07
CA GLU A 78 9.82 -8.37 -18.15
C GLU A 78 10.93 -7.36 -17.95
N ARG A 79 10.84 -6.21 -18.65
CA ARG A 79 11.79 -5.10 -18.47
C ARG A 79 11.78 -4.56 -17.04
N ALA A 80 10.62 -4.50 -16.40
CA ALA A 80 10.51 -4.09 -14.99
C ALA A 80 11.16 -5.10 -14.04
N ILE A 81 11.04 -6.39 -14.30
CA ILE A 81 11.71 -7.46 -13.52
C ILE A 81 13.22 -7.35 -13.69
N ASP A 82 13.72 -7.13 -14.89
CA ASP A 82 15.18 -6.99 -15.11
C ASP A 82 15.72 -5.73 -14.42
N ALA A 83 14.97 -4.63 -14.44
CA ALA A 83 15.29 -3.44 -13.66
C ALA A 83 15.30 -3.70 -12.15
N ALA A 84 14.35 -4.49 -11.65
CA ALA A 84 14.31 -4.87 -10.25
C ALA A 84 15.48 -5.78 -9.85
N LYS A 85 15.91 -6.70 -10.73
CA LYS A 85 17.09 -7.54 -10.49
C LYS A 85 18.36 -6.72 -10.37
N GLU A 86 18.52 -5.70 -11.22
CA GLU A 86 19.64 -4.76 -11.17
C GLU A 86 19.70 -4.03 -9.82
N SER A 87 18.53 -3.67 -9.25
CA SER A 87 18.41 -2.92 -8.00
C SER A 87 18.09 -3.80 -6.79
N LEU A 88 18.41 -5.10 -6.84
CA LEU A 88 17.99 -6.07 -5.82
C LEU A 88 18.46 -5.71 -4.40
N GLY A 89 19.68 -5.21 -4.26
CA GLY A 89 20.23 -4.79 -2.97
C GLY A 89 19.44 -3.64 -2.32
N GLU A 90 19.09 -2.65 -3.12
CA GLU A 90 18.30 -1.50 -2.66
C GLU A 90 16.87 -1.90 -2.31
N LEU A 91 16.27 -2.86 -3.05
CA LEU A 91 14.96 -3.41 -2.74
C LEU A 91 14.97 -4.20 -1.43
N GLN A 92 16.01 -4.99 -1.18
CA GLN A 92 16.19 -5.70 0.09
C GLN A 92 16.35 -4.74 1.28
N GLU A 93 17.09 -3.65 1.08
CA GLU A 93 17.25 -2.60 2.09
C GLU A 93 15.92 -1.88 2.35
N ALA A 94 15.13 -1.61 1.31
CA ALA A 94 13.85 -0.90 1.42
C ALA A 94 12.85 -1.60 2.34
N VAL A 95 12.83 -2.93 2.37
CA VAL A 95 11.92 -3.72 3.22
C VAL A 95 12.56 -4.10 4.56
N SER A 96 13.86 -3.88 4.74
CA SER A 96 14.58 -4.30 5.96
C SER A 96 14.22 -3.44 7.17
N GLY A 97 14.15 -4.08 8.36
CA GLY A 97 13.89 -3.41 9.63
C GLY A 97 12.48 -2.83 9.75
N SER A 98 11.53 -3.31 8.95
CA SER A 98 10.11 -2.96 9.05
C SER A 98 9.36 -4.08 9.76
N ASP A 99 8.52 -3.71 10.72
CA ASP A 99 7.56 -4.64 11.34
C ASP A 99 6.33 -4.80 10.44
N VAL A 100 5.96 -3.71 9.72
CA VAL A 100 4.85 -3.68 8.75
C VAL A 100 5.32 -3.03 7.45
N VAL A 101 5.02 -3.68 6.31
CA VAL A 101 5.27 -3.16 4.97
C VAL A 101 3.94 -3.02 4.24
N ILE A 102 3.56 -1.80 3.90
CA ILE A 102 2.39 -1.49 3.08
C ILE A 102 2.88 -1.22 1.66
N LEU A 103 2.47 -2.05 0.70
CA LEU A 103 2.81 -1.91 -0.70
C LEU A 103 1.65 -1.26 -1.45
N CYS A 104 1.89 -0.10 -2.04
CA CYS A 104 0.88 0.65 -2.79
C CYS A 104 1.24 0.68 -4.28
N ALA A 105 0.36 0.18 -5.15
CA ALA A 105 0.62 0.13 -6.59
C ALA A 105 -0.65 0.16 -7.43
N GLY A 106 -0.54 0.75 -8.62
CA GLY A 106 -1.49 0.53 -9.71
C GLY A 106 -1.04 -0.65 -10.55
N LEU A 107 -1.90 -1.66 -10.66
CA LEU A 107 -1.65 -2.83 -11.49
C LEU A 107 -2.00 -2.55 -12.96
N GLY A 108 -1.47 -3.37 -13.88
CA GLY A 108 -1.66 -3.20 -15.32
C GLY A 108 -0.56 -2.39 -16.00
N GLY A 109 0.34 -1.76 -15.22
CA GLY A 109 1.58 -1.15 -15.72
C GLY A 109 2.79 -2.07 -15.55
N GLY A 110 3.94 -1.75 -16.17
CA GLY A 110 5.15 -2.58 -16.08
C GLY A 110 5.66 -2.68 -14.64
N THR A 111 6.07 -1.54 -14.06
CA THR A 111 6.71 -1.50 -12.75
C THR A 111 5.78 -1.95 -11.63
N GLY A 112 4.57 -1.38 -11.55
CA GLY A 112 3.61 -1.72 -10.48
C GLY A 112 3.25 -3.20 -10.48
N SER A 113 2.94 -3.78 -11.65
CA SER A 113 2.53 -5.19 -11.74
C SER A 113 3.66 -6.17 -11.44
N ALA A 114 4.87 -5.88 -11.90
CA ALA A 114 5.98 -6.83 -11.81
C ALA A 114 6.72 -6.75 -10.47
N VAL A 115 6.90 -5.55 -9.93
CA VAL A 115 7.76 -5.34 -8.76
C VAL A 115 7.02 -5.51 -7.45
N THR A 116 5.69 -5.25 -7.42
CA THR A 116 4.91 -5.37 -6.17
C THR A 116 4.90 -6.79 -5.61
N PRO A 117 4.62 -7.87 -6.39
CA PRO A 117 4.70 -9.23 -5.87
C PRO A 117 6.11 -9.62 -5.41
N LEU A 118 7.14 -9.16 -6.11
CA LEU A 118 8.54 -9.39 -5.74
C LEU A 118 8.86 -8.79 -4.37
N LEU A 119 8.50 -7.51 -4.16
CA LEU A 119 8.69 -6.84 -2.87
C LEU A 119 7.88 -7.49 -1.74
N ALA A 120 6.64 -7.91 -2.03
CA ALA A 120 5.82 -8.63 -1.06
C ALA A 120 6.51 -9.90 -0.57
N LYS A 121 7.03 -10.70 -1.50
CA LYS A 121 7.80 -11.89 -1.17
C LYS A 121 9.02 -11.56 -0.31
N MET A 122 9.82 -10.56 -0.70
CA MET A 122 11.02 -10.15 0.04
C MET A 122 10.71 -9.66 1.45
N ALA A 123 9.63 -8.85 1.62
CA ALA A 123 9.19 -8.36 2.92
C ALA A 123 8.71 -9.50 3.83
N LYS A 124 7.96 -10.45 3.27
CA LYS A 124 7.48 -11.64 3.99
C LYS A 124 8.62 -12.54 4.45
N GLU A 125 9.64 -12.74 3.61
CA GLU A 125 10.86 -13.49 3.96
C GLU A 125 11.65 -12.81 5.10
N LYS A 126 11.52 -11.50 5.27
CA LYS A 126 12.11 -10.74 6.40
C LYS A 126 11.24 -10.77 7.66
N GLY A 127 10.08 -11.41 7.62
CA GLY A 127 9.16 -11.55 8.75
C GLY A 127 8.20 -10.38 8.97
N ALA A 128 8.18 -9.38 8.09
CA ALA A 128 7.25 -8.27 8.19
C ALA A 128 5.80 -8.72 7.96
N LEU A 129 4.84 -7.99 8.55
CA LEU A 129 3.44 -8.01 8.12
C LEU A 129 3.34 -7.29 6.78
N VAL A 130 2.85 -7.98 5.74
CA VAL A 130 2.76 -7.42 4.39
C VAL A 130 1.32 -7.14 4.02
N VAL A 131 1.01 -5.88 3.77
CA VAL A 131 -0.30 -5.42 3.31
C VAL A 131 -0.17 -4.88 1.89
N GLY A 132 -0.91 -5.46 0.95
CA GLY A 132 -1.03 -4.96 -0.41
C GLY A 132 -2.24 -4.03 -0.52
N VAL A 133 -2.05 -2.81 -1.02
CA VAL A 133 -3.12 -1.86 -1.35
C VAL A 133 -2.97 -1.52 -2.82
N VAL A 134 -3.80 -2.11 -3.67
CA VAL A 134 -3.60 -2.03 -5.12
C VAL A 134 -4.86 -1.64 -5.85
N THR A 135 -4.68 -1.00 -7.02
CA THR A 135 -5.77 -0.66 -7.92
C THR A 135 -5.68 -1.44 -9.23
N SER A 136 -6.83 -1.85 -9.76
CA SER A 136 -6.94 -2.34 -11.14
C SER A 136 -7.22 -1.19 -12.10
N PRO A 137 -6.75 -1.29 -13.37
CA PRO A 137 -7.01 -0.28 -14.37
C PRO A 137 -8.49 -0.20 -14.72
N PHE A 138 -8.92 0.95 -15.26
CA PHE A 138 -10.23 1.08 -15.87
C PHE A 138 -10.36 0.22 -17.13
N GLN A 139 -11.59 -0.22 -17.46
CA GLN A 139 -11.85 -1.01 -18.67
C GLN A 139 -11.41 -0.29 -19.95
N PHE A 140 -11.54 1.04 -20.00
CA PHE A 140 -11.13 1.82 -21.16
C PHE A 140 -9.60 1.87 -21.36
N GLU A 141 -8.78 1.48 -20.36
CA GLU A 141 -7.32 1.39 -20.50
C GLU A 141 -6.86 0.18 -21.35
N GLY A 142 -7.79 -0.73 -21.63
CA GLY A 142 -7.62 -1.80 -22.60
C GLY A 142 -7.30 -3.16 -21.98
N ARG A 143 -7.63 -4.21 -22.75
CA ARG A 143 -7.57 -5.61 -22.31
C ARG A 143 -6.18 -6.06 -21.84
N ARG A 144 -5.13 -5.58 -22.49
CA ARG A 144 -3.75 -5.93 -22.10
C ARG A 144 -3.45 -5.53 -20.67
N ARG A 145 -3.81 -4.30 -20.28
CA ARG A 145 -3.61 -3.82 -18.91
C ARG A 145 -4.47 -4.58 -17.90
N SER A 146 -5.72 -4.86 -18.24
CA SER A 146 -6.61 -5.64 -17.36
C SER A 146 -6.10 -7.06 -17.13
N GLN A 147 -5.61 -7.72 -18.17
CA GLN A 147 -5.03 -9.06 -18.05
C GLN A 147 -3.77 -9.04 -17.20
N GLN A 148 -2.86 -8.13 -17.47
CA GLN A 148 -1.62 -7.96 -16.70
C GLN A 148 -1.89 -7.65 -15.22
N ALA A 149 -2.92 -6.86 -14.95
CA ALA A 149 -3.36 -6.57 -13.58
C ALA A 149 -3.89 -7.84 -12.88
N ALA A 150 -4.71 -8.64 -13.56
CA ALA A 150 -5.25 -9.88 -13.00
C ALA A 150 -4.15 -10.91 -12.69
N GLU A 151 -3.17 -11.07 -13.57
CA GLU A 151 -2.03 -11.97 -13.36
C GLU A 151 -1.18 -11.49 -12.15
N SER A 152 -0.89 -10.19 -12.08
CA SER A 152 -0.14 -9.60 -10.98
C SER A 152 -0.89 -9.69 -9.65
N LEU A 153 -2.21 -9.48 -9.66
CA LEU A 153 -3.06 -9.59 -8.47
C LEU A 153 -3.03 -11.01 -7.90
N ALA A 154 -3.16 -12.01 -8.78
CA ALA A 154 -3.11 -13.43 -8.39
C ALA A 154 -1.75 -13.82 -7.80
N GLU A 155 -0.65 -13.29 -8.34
CA GLU A 155 0.68 -13.53 -7.81
C GLU A 155 0.90 -12.80 -6.47
N LEU A 156 0.48 -11.52 -6.37
CA LEU A 156 0.59 -10.73 -5.15
C LEU A 156 -0.16 -11.38 -3.98
N ALA A 157 -1.36 -11.89 -4.22
CA ALA A 157 -2.20 -12.54 -3.20
C ALA A 157 -1.51 -13.71 -2.49
N ARG A 158 -0.52 -14.35 -3.12
CA ARG A 158 0.25 -15.45 -2.51
C ARG A 158 1.31 -14.97 -1.52
N HIS A 159 1.70 -13.70 -1.63
CA HIS A 159 2.84 -13.15 -0.90
C HIS A 159 2.48 -12.11 0.16
N VAL A 160 1.24 -11.65 0.21
CA VAL A 160 0.75 -10.71 1.24
C VAL A 160 0.02 -11.45 2.37
N ASP A 161 -0.06 -10.81 3.52
CA ASP A 161 -0.88 -11.26 4.66
C ASP A 161 -2.29 -10.66 4.58
N ALA A 162 -2.42 -9.45 4.00
CA ALA A 162 -3.70 -8.84 3.65
C ALA A 162 -3.61 -8.14 2.29
N LEU A 163 -4.68 -8.23 1.51
CA LEU A 163 -4.78 -7.60 0.20
C LEU A 163 -6.07 -6.77 0.11
N ILE A 164 -5.90 -5.47 -0.05
CA ILE A 164 -6.99 -4.53 -0.33
C ILE A 164 -6.91 -4.18 -1.80
N HIS A 165 -7.90 -4.61 -2.55
CA HIS A 165 -7.96 -4.42 -3.99
C HIS A 165 -9.09 -3.47 -4.34
N PHE A 166 -8.76 -2.38 -5.00
CA PHE A 166 -9.69 -1.38 -5.51
C PHE A 166 -9.83 -1.52 -7.03
N GLU A 167 -11.04 -1.75 -7.48
CA GLU A 167 -11.38 -1.73 -8.91
C GLU A 167 -11.73 -0.30 -9.30
N ASN A 168 -10.94 0.34 -10.17
CA ASN A 168 -11.16 1.72 -10.57
C ASN A 168 -12.56 1.96 -11.14
N ASP A 169 -13.10 1.01 -11.90
CA ASP A 169 -14.47 1.11 -12.45
C ASP A 169 -15.52 1.22 -11.35
N ARG A 170 -15.41 0.39 -10.28
CA ARG A 170 -16.34 0.45 -9.15
C ARG A 170 -16.17 1.71 -8.31
N MET A 171 -14.93 2.18 -8.16
CA MET A 171 -14.69 3.44 -7.46
C MET A 171 -15.28 4.62 -8.23
N ALA A 172 -15.26 4.59 -9.56
CA ALA A 172 -15.88 5.62 -10.39
C ALA A 172 -17.40 5.70 -10.23
N GLU A 173 -18.07 4.58 -9.89
CA GLU A 173 -19.51 4.55 -9.61
C GLU A 173 -19.89 5.33 -8.34
N LEU A 174 -18.93 5.52 -7.42
CA LEU A 174 -19.11 6.29 -6.18
C LEU A 174 -18.98 7.80 -6.39
N VAL A 175 -18.57 8.24 -7.57
CA VAL A 175 -18.37 9.65 -7.93
C VAL A 175 -19.61 10.15 -8.70
N GLU A 176 -19.89 11.44 -8.59
CA GLU A 176 -21.03 12.03 -9.32
C GLU A 176 -20.93 11.76 -10.83
N PRO A 177 -22.07 11.46 -11.51
CA PRO A 177 -22.09 11.10 -12.94
C PRO A 177 -21.54 12.18 -13.90
N ARG A 178 -21.30 13.38 -13.41
CA ARG A 178 -20.74 14.52 -14.16
C ARG A 178 -19.30 14.84 -13.81
N ALA A 179 -18.69 14.05 -12.91
CA ALA A 179 -17.28 14.23 -12.54
C ALA A 179 -16.38 14.01 -13.76
N ASP A 180 -15.37 14.83 -13.88
CA ASP A 180 -14.34 14.61 -14.89
C ASP A 180 -13.38 13.46 -14.47
N VAL A 181 -12.50 13.07 -15.38
CA VAL A 181 -11.54 11.99 -15.15
C VAL A 181 -10.60 12.32 -13.98
N SER A 182 -10.21 13.57 -13.82
CA SER A 182 -9.34 14.02 -12.73
C SER A 182 -10.03 13.94 -11.37
N GLU A 183 -11.29 14.33 -11.31
CA GLU A 183 -12.13 14.22 -10.11
C GLU A 183 -12.35 12.77 -9.71
N THR A 184 -12.56 11.89 -10.70
CA THR A 184 -12.69 10.44 -10.47
C THR A 184 -11.42 9.86 -9.87
N PHE A 185 -10.24 10.16 -10.44
CA PHE A 185 -8.98 9.71 -9.86
C PHE A 185 -8.74 10.30 -8.46
N ALA A 186 -9.12 11.56 -8.22
CA ALA A 186 -8.96 12.18 -6.90
C ALA A 186 -9.83 11.52 -5.83
N ALA A 187 -11.05 11.10 -6.19
CA ALA A 187 -11.94 10.35 -5.30
C ALA A 187 -11.39 8.95 -4.99
N CYS A 188 -10.92 8.23 -6.03
CA CYS A 188 -10.25 6.94 -5.88
C CYS A 188 -9.05 7.02 -4.92
N ASP A 189 -8.20 8.04 -5.10
CA ASP A 189 -7.06 8.28 -4.23
C ASP A 189 -7.50 8.62 -2.79
N GLY A 190 -8.68 9.25 -2.61
CA GLY A 190 -9.28 9.53 -1.31
C GLY A 190 -9.60 8.25 -0.54
N LEU A 191 -10.19 7.26 -1.20
CA LEU A 191 -10.50 5.95 -0.60
C LEU A 191 -9.23 5.19 -0.21
N LEU A 192 -8.22 5.19 -1.08
CA LEU A 192 -6.91 4.60 -0.79
C LEU A 192 -6.23 5.29 0.41
N PHE A 193 -6.35 6.62 0.50
CA PHE A 193 -5.86 7.38 1.64
C PHE A 193 -6.54 6.97 2.94
N GLN A 194 -7.87 6.80 2.94
CA GLN A 194 -8.60 6.35 4.12
C GLN A 194 -8.20 4.93 4.54
N ALA A 195 -8.05 4.02 3.57
CA ALA A 195 -7.65 2.65 3.84
C ALA A 195 -6.25 2.58 4.48
N ILE A 196 -5.25 3.18 3.85
CA ILE A 196 -3.87 3.17 4.34
C ILE A 196 -3.78 3.94 5.66
N GLY A 197 -4.39 5.13 5.74
CA GLY A 197 -4.41 5.95 6.95
C GLY A 197 -5.09 5.26 8.13
N GLY A 198 -6.15 4.49 7.88
CA GLY A 198 -6.84 3.67 8.89
C GLY A 198 -5.91 2.60 9.47
N ILE A 199 -5.23 1.85 8.62
CA ILE A 199 -4.27 0.82 9.05
C ILE A 199 -3.12 1.44 9.85
N VAL A 200 -2.55 2.53 9.36
CA VAL A 200 -1.44 3.21 10.05
C VAL A 200 -1.87 3.76 11.40
N ARG A 201 -3.04 4.40 11.49
CA ARG A 201 -3.57 4.90 12.76
C ARG A 201 -3.86 3.77 13.76
N MET A 202 -4.41 2.66 13.28
CA MET A 202 -4.69 1.49 14.11
C MET A 202 -3.44 0.89 14.74
N LEU A 203 -2.33 0.86 14.00
CA LEU A 203 -1.06 0.27 14.43
C LEU A 203 -0.12 1.26 15.12
N GLY A 204 -0.20 2.55 14.76
CA GLY A 204 0.70 3.59 15.24
C GLY A 204 0.19 4.40 16.43
N ASN A 205 -1.12 4.42 16.68
CA ASN A 205 -1.73 5.14 17.79
C ASN A 205 -2.49 4.17 18.69
N PRO A 206 -1.98 3.86 19.88
CA PRO A 206 -2.71 3.00 20.83
C PRO A 206 -4.00 3.67 21.22
N GLY A 207 -5.13 3.09 20.82
CA GLY A 207 -6.47 3.45 21.28
C GLY A 207 -6.74 2.94 22.70
N PRO A 208 -7.99 3.03 23.18
CA PRO A 208 -8.40 2.43 24.46
C PRO A 208 -8.12 0.92 24.54
N LEU A 209 -8.09 0.24 23.38
CA LEU A 209 -7.68 -1.15 23.21
C LEU A 209 -6.52 -1.16 22.21
N PRO A 210 -5.27 -1.24 22.67
CA PRO A 210 -4.13 -1.31 21.79
C PRO A 210 -4.12 -2.63 21.03
N ILE A 211 -3.89 -2.56 19.71
CA ILE A 211 -3.71 -3.72 18.83
C ILE A 211 -2.24 -3.84 18.49
N ALA A 212 -1.61 -4.93 18.91
CA ALA A 212 -0.24 -5.22 18.53
C ALA A 212 -0.18 -5.77 17.09
N VAL A 213 0.96 -5.51 16.40
CA VAL A 213 1.19 -6.07 15.04
C VAL A 213 1.05 -7.59 15.04
N ASN A 214 1.51 -8.26 16.09
CA ASN A 214 1.43 -9.72 16.22
C ASN A 214 -0.03 -10.22 16.36
N ASP A 215 -0.91 -9.46 16.98
CA ASP A 215 -2.32 -9.82 17.10
C ASP A 215 -2.99 -9.75 15.72
N LEU A 216 -2.73 -8.68 14.98
CA LEU A 216 -3.21 -8.53 13.60
C LEU A 216 -2.65 -9.62 12.68
N LEU A 217 -1.36 -9.93 12.77
CA LEU A 217 -0.72 -11.03 12.04
C LEU A 217 -1.41 -12.37 12.32
N SER A 218 -1.71 -12.65 13.59
CA SER A 218 -2.34 -13.92 13.99
C SER A 218 -3.73 -14.06 13.36
N VAL A 219 -4.52 -12.99 13.35
CA VAL A 219 -5.85 -12.97 12.75
C VAL A 219 -5.78 -13.13 11.24
N LEU A 220 -4.90 -12.35 10.56
CA LEU A 220 -4.78 -12.38 9.11
C LEU A 220 -4.22 -13.72 8.58
N ARG A 221 -3.26 -14.31 9.28
CA ARG A 221 -2.69 -15.62 8.90
C ARG A 221 -3.56 -16.81 9.24
N ALA A 222 -4.43 -16.69 10.26
CA ALA A 222 -5.38 -17.74 10.61
C ALA A 222 -6.62 -17.75 9.69
N GLY A 223 -6.94 -16.63 9.05
CA GLY A 223 -8.07 -16.48 8.15
C GLY A 223 -7.80 -17.14 6.80
N ALA A 224 -8.45 -18.28 6.52
CA ALA A 224 -8.43 -18.93 5.21
C ALA A 224 -9.31 -18.21 4.16
N GLY A 225 -9.88 -17.05 4.47
CA GLY A 225 -10.82 -16.29 3.65
C GLY A 225 -10.33 -14.88 3.33
N GLY A 226 -10.99 -14.21 2.38
CA GLY A 226 -10.72 -12.82 2.06
C GLY A 226 -11.00 -11.89 3.25
N CYS A 227 -10.23 -10.81 3.35
CA CYS A 227 -10.48 -9.74 4.30
C CYS A 227 -11.32 -8.64 3.62
N LEU A 228 -12.33 -8.14 4.32
CA LEU A 228 -13.05 -6.93 3.93
C LEU A 228 -12.46 -5.77 4.73
N PHE A 229 -12.25 -4.66 4.05
CA PHE A 229 -11.87 -3.40 4.68
C PHE A 229 -13.04 -2.43 4.58
N GLY A 230 -13.46 -1.88 5.70
CA GLY A 230 -14.41 -0.79 5.77
C GLY A 230 -13.90 0.29 6.71
N CYS A 231 -14.22 1.54 6.44
CA CYS A 231 -13.97 2.63 7.36
C CYS A 231 -15.16 3.58 7.38
N GLY A 232 -15.45 4.11 8.56
CA GLY A 232 -16.49 5.13 8.76
C GLY A 232 -16.01 6.17 9.75
N GLU A 233 -16.36 7.42 9.51
CA GLU A 233 -16.06 8.54 10.39
C GLU A 233 -17.37 9.28 10.72
N SER A 234 -17.64 9.52 12.00
CA SER A 234 -18.79 10.29 12.45
C SER A 234 -18.46 11.10 13.69
N GLU A 235 -19.16 12.21 13.86
CA GLU A 235 -19.06 13.10 15.02
C GLU A 235 -20.38 13.16 15.80
N GLY A 236 -20.33 13.51 17.08
CA GLY A 236 -21.55 13.67 17.90
C GLY A 236 -21.80 12.54 18.88
N GLY A 237 -23.00 12.52 19.45
CA GLY A 237 -23.39 11.60 20.55
C GLY A 237 -23.55 10.13 20.11
N ASN A 238 -23.91 9.91 18.85
CA ASN A 238 -24.14 8.57 18.26
C ASN A 238 -22.99 8.11 17.34
N ARG A 239 -21.85 8.81 17.37
CA ARG A 239 -20.72 8.62 16.45
C ARG A 239 -20.23 7.16 16.31
N ALA A 240 -20.28 6.39 17.38
CA ALA A 240 -19.81 5.00 17.34
C ALA A 240 -20.70 4.10 16.48
N HIS A 241 -22.03 4.30 16.56
CA HIS A 241 -22.98 3.55 15.73
C HIS A 241 -22.92 3.98 14.27
N GLU A 242 -22.95 5.28 14.03
CA GLU A 242 -22.91 5.85 12.67
C GLU A 242 -21.60 5.52 11.94
N SER A 243 -20.44 5.58 12.61
CA SER A 243 -19.16 5.21 11.99
C SER A 243 -19.11 3.70 11.69
N LEU A 244 -19.72 2.86 12.52
CA LEU A 244 -19.81 1.42 12.27
C LEU A 244 -20.73 1.11 11.08
N GLU A 245 -21.91 1.77 10.99
CA GLU A 245 -22.82 1.62 9.85
C GLU A 245 -22.17 2.06 8.53
N GLN A 246 -21.33 3.11 8.55
CA GLN A 246 -20.60 3.55 7.36
C GLN A 246 -19.48 2.60 6.96
N ALA A 247 -18.92 1.84 7.91
CA ALA A 247 -17.82 0.91 7.67
C ALA A 247 -18.30 -0.45 7.14
N LEU A 248 -19.56 -0.81 7.34
CA LEU A 248 -20.18 -2.09 6.94
C LEU A 248 -20.89 -1.99 5.59
#